data_037b1b08a883c492c44f81e3f5543f77
#
_entry.id   037b1b08a883c492c44f81e3f5543f77
#
_cell.length_a   1.000
_cell.length_b   1.000
_cell.length_c   1.000
_cell.angle_alpha   90.00
_cell.angle_beta   90.00
_cell.angle_gamma   90.00
#
_symmetry.space_group_name_H-M   'P 1'
#
loop_
_entity.id
_entity.type
_entity.pdbx_description
1 polymer ?
#
loop_
_entity_poly.entity_id
_entity_poly.type
_entity_poly.pdbx_seq_one_letter_code
_entity_poly.pdbx_strand_id
1 'polypeptide(L)'
;MCQTREDLEKAKVIVHETLQRLGLELAEDKSDDIDFHEKDFDFLSFTFNHLKMSKNRRVYYTFGPSIKSIKKFKSDVKSITKKRYTYSFEKWTELLNPVLRGKFNYFLIPFQVEQEIKLLLQERGRIMHGIPALKAGVLDGYVRQRLRVNFSCRGKQHGGQVQGKLLTVKYDNKFFIRCMGLVTGEFMQAQ
;
A
#
# COMPACT_ATOMS: atom_id res chain seq x y z
N MET A 1 -5.82 9.27 19.35
CA MET A 1 -5.10 8.36 20.24
C MET A 1 -5.08 8.96 21.63
N CYS A 2 -5.42 8.18 22.65
CA CYS A 2 -5.41 8.61 24.04
C CYS A 2 -4.08 8.21 24.68
N GLN A 3 -3.57 9.02 25.61
CA GLN A 3 -2.30 8.71 26.29
C GLN A 3 -2.54 7.93 27.58
N THR A 4 -3.70 8.11 28.20
CA THR A 4 -4.08 7.43 29.44
C THR A 4 -5.40 6.70 29.26
N ARG A 5 -5.68 5.75 30.16
CA ARG A 5 -6.95 5.04 30.19
C ARG A 5 -8.13 5.96 30.54
N GLU A 6 -7.87 6.96 31.39
CA GLU A 6 -8.87 7.98 31.73
C GLU A 6 -9.27 8.83 30.52
N ASP A 7 -8.28 9.22 29.69
CA ASP A 7 -8.55 9.95 28.45
C ASP A 7 -9.35 9.11 27.45
N LEU A 8 -9.10 7.79 27.42
CA LEU A 8 -9.86 6.88 26.59
C LEU A 8 -11.33 6.83 26.99
N GLU A 9 -11.62 6.70 28.29
CA GLU A 9 -13.01 6.66 28.78
C GLU A 9 -13.74 7.99 28.51
N LYS A 10 -13.09 9.12 28.74
CA LYS A 10 -13.63 10.44 28.37
C LYS A 10 -13.93 10.54 26.87
N ALA A 11 -13.00 10.08 26.04
CA ALA A 11 -13.17 10.08 24.59
C ALA A 11 -14.36 9.21 24.14
N LYS A 12 -14.57 8.05 24.76
CA LYS A 12 -15.72 7.19 24.47
C LYS A 12 -17.04 7.88 24.75
N VAL A 13 -17.16 8.55 25.89
CA VAL A 13 -18.37 9.31 26.24
C VAL A 13 -18.66 10.37 25.18
N ILE A 14 -17.65 11.17 24.81
CA ILE A 14 -17.80 12.24 23.81
C ILE A 14 -18.20 11.67 22.45
N VAL A 15 -17.58 10.56 22.03
CA VAL A 15 -17.92 9.88 20.77
C VAL A 15 -19.37 9.39 20.80
N HIS A 16 -19.78 8.73 21.88
CA HIS A 16 -21.13 8.20 22.00
C HIS A 16 -22.19 9.32 21.94
N GLU A 17 -22.01 10.39 22.72
CA GLU A 17 -22.90 11.55 22.70
C GLU A 17 -22.95 12.22 21.32
N THR A 18 -21.80 12.30 20.63
CA THR A 18 -21.74 12.89 19.30
C THR A 18 -22.48 12.05 18.28
N LEU A 19 -22.31 10.73 18.32
CA LEU A 19 -23.02 9.81 17.43
C LEU A 19 -24.52 9.84 17.66
N GLN A 20 -24.98 9.85 18.92
CA GLN A 20 -26.39 9.99 19.27
C GLN A 20 -26.99 11.29 18.70
N ARG A 21 -26.29 12.43 18.82
CA ARG A 21 -26.74 13.70 18.22
C ARG A 21 -26.87 13.66 16.71
N LEU A 22 -26.05 12.85 16.04
CA LEU A 22 -26.08 12.65 14.59
C LEU A 22 -27.07 11.56 14.16
N GLY A 23 -27.77 10.90 15.09
CA GLY A 23 -28.64 9.77 14.78
C GLY A 23 -27.90 8.53 14.29
N LEU A 24 -26.64 8.36 14.69
CA LEU A 24 -25.77 7.23 14.33
C LEU A 24 -25.56 6.32 15.52
N GLU A 25 -25.44 5.03 15.25
CA GLU A 25 -25.11 4.02 16.25
C GLU A 25 -23.69 3.49 16.07
N LEU A 26 -23.02 3.20 17.18
CA LEU A 26 -21.70 2.57 17.15
C LEU A 26 -21.85 1.08 16.82
N ALA A 27 -21.17 0.63 15.78
CA ALA A 27 -21.12 -0.80 15.47
C ALA A 27 -20.12 -1.49 16.44
N GLU A 28 -20.63 -2.12 17.48
CA GLU A 28 -19.83 -2.78 18.53
C GLU A 28 -18.92 -3.87 17.96
N ASP A 29 -19.39 -4.62 16.95
CA ASP A 29 -18.63 -5.65 16.25
C ASP A 29 -17.42 -5.15 15.45
N LYS A 30 -17.34 -3.83 15.21
CA LYS A 30 -16.28 -3.16 14.43
C LYS A 30 -15.50 -2.13 15.24
N SER A 31 -15.85 -1.95 16.50
CA SER A 31 -15.21 -1.00 17.40
C SER A 31 -14.45 -1.75 18.47
N ASP A 32 -13.15 -1.48 18.60
CA ASP A 32 -12.29 -2.14 19.58
C ASP A 32 -11.34 -1.11 20.23
N ASP A 33 -11.08 -1.29 21.51
CA ASP A 33 -10.07 -0.55 22.23
C ASP A 33 -8.76 -1.30 22.12
N ILE A 34 -7.75 -0.68 21.54
CA ILE A 34 -6.48 -1.34 21.28
C ILE A 34 -5.38 -0.66 22.06
N ASP A 35 -4.68 -1.40 22.91
CA ASP A 35 -3.41 -0.97 23.47
C ASP A 35 -2.32 -1.08 22.41
N PHE A 36 -1.85 0.07 21.94
CA PHE A 36 -0.84 0.13 20.88
C PHE A 36 0.55 -0.31 21.34
N HIS A 37 0.76 -0.51 22.63
CA HIS A 37 1.98 -1.12 23.13
C HIS A 37 2.01 -2.63 22.93
N GLU A 38 0.84 -3.26 22.81
CA GLU A 38 0.72 -4.72 22.82
C GLU A 38 0.22 -5.27 21.48
N LYS A 39 -0.66 -4.54 20.78
CA LYS A 39 -1.37 -5.08 19.62
C LYS A 39 -1.29 -4.17 18.40
N ASP A 40 -1.16 -4.78 17.24
CA ASP A 40 -1.27 -4.13 15.94
C ASP A 40 -2.73 -3.80 15.64
N PHE A 41 -2.97 -2.76 14.84
CA PHE A 41 -4.32 -2.45 14.36
C PHE A 41 -4.34 -2.02 12.90
N ASP A 42 -5.49 -2.27 12.26
CA ASP A 42 -5.77 -1.82 10.89
C ASP A 42 -6.64 -0.56 10.93
N PHE A 43 -6.21 0.47 10.21
CA PHE A 43 -6.97 1.70 10.04
C PHE A 43 -6.82 2.24 8.62
N LEU A 44 -7.92 2.60 7.98
CA LEU A 44 -7.95 3.15 6.61
C LEU A 44 -7.07 2.37 5.62
N SER A 45 -7.16 1.05 5.64
CA SER A 45 -6.39 0.16 4.76
C SER A 45 -4.89 0.08 5.04
N PHE A 46 -4.41 0.64 6.14
CA PHE A 46 -3.07 0.48 6.66
C PHE A 46 -3.07 -0.36 7.93
N THR A 47 -2.02 -1.16 8.12
CA THR A 47 -1.71 -1.82 9.38
C THR A 47 -0.66 -1.00 10.11
N PHE A 48 -0.95 -0.64 11.35
CA PHE A 48 -0.01 -0.02 12.29
C PHE A 48 0.48 -1.11 13.23
N ASN A 49 1.77 -1.41 13.16
CA ASN A 49 2.37 -2.38 14.05
C ASN A 49 2.65 -1.72 15.39
N HIS A 50 2.42 -2.45 16.48
CA HIS A 50 2.60 -1.97 17.84
C HIS A 50 3.99 -1.36 18.08
N LEU A 51 4.10 -0.56 19.14
CA LEU A 51 5.31 0.14 19.49
C LEU A 51 6.47 -0.82 19.76
N LYS A 52 7.64 -0.51 19.21
CA LYS A 52 8.89 -1.27 19.39
C LYS A 52 9.96 -0.35 19.96
N MET A 53 10.85 -0.92 20.73
CA MET A 53 12.01 -0.18 21.27
C MET A 53 13.24 -0.54 20.45
N SER A 54 13.94 0.48 19.93
CA SER A 54 15.23 0.29 19.27
C SER A 54 16.36 0.03 20.28
N LYS A 55 17.52 -0.44 19.81
CA LYS A 55 18.73 -0.61 20.64
C LYS A 55 19.12 0.68 21.37
N ASN A 56 18.82 1.84 20.82
CA ASN A 56 19.08 3.16 21.39
C ASN A 56 17.94 3.68 22.29
N ARG A 57 17.05 2.79 22.77
CA ARG A 57 15.89 3.13 23.61
C ARG A 57 14.90 4.12 22.98
N ARG A 58 14.92 4.28 21.65
CA ARG A 58 13.91 5.07 20.94
C ARG A 58 12.70 4.20 20.64
N VAL A 59 11.52 4.72 20.95
CA VAL A 59 10.25 4.06 20.66
C VAL A 59 9.87 4.41 19.22
N TYR A 60 9.50 3.41 18.42
CA TYR A 60 9.05 3.57 17.06
C TYR A 60 7.95 2.57 16.75
N TYR A 61 7.20 2.84 15.69
CA TYR A 61 6.27 1.88 15.09
C TYR A 61 6.48 1.83 13.58
N THR A 62 6.06 0.72 12.98
CA THR A 62 6.05 0.58 11.52
C THR A 62 4.63 0.57 11.03
N PHE A 63 4.38 1.13 9.88
CA PHE A 63 3.07 1.11 9.26
C PHE A 63 3.18 0.92 7.75
N GLY A 64 2.14 0.33 7.16
CA GLY A 64 2.11 0.06 5.72
C GLY A 64 0.75 -0.45 5.29
N PRO A 65 0.53 -0.64 3.98
CA PRO A 65 -0.72 -1.17 3.48
C PRO A 65 -1.06 -2.50 4.13
N SER A 66 -2.29 -2.65 4.60
CA SER A 66 -2.76 -3.88 5.22
C SER A 66 -2.69 -5.06 4.24
N ILE A 67 -2.57 -6.27 4.78
CA ILE A 67 -2.56 -7.50 3.99
C ILE A 67 -3.82 -7.58 3.11
N LYS A 68 -4.96 -7.14 3.64
CA LYS A 68 -6.24 -7.08 2.92
C LYS A 68 -6.15 -6.13 1.71
N SER A 69 -5.55 -4.95 1.89
CA SER A 69 -5.35 -3.96 0.83
C SER A 69 -4.41 -4.48 -0.27
N ILE A 70 -3.32 -5.14 0.11
CA ILE A 70 -2.38 -5.75 -0.83
C ILE A 70 -3.05 -6.89 -1.62
N LYS A 71 -3.83 -7.74 -0.94
CA LYS A 71 -4.60 -8.81 -1.60
C LYS A 71 -5.59 -8.22 -2.61
N LYS A 72 -6.30 -7.15 -2.23
CA LYS A 72 -7.24 -6.46 -3.13
C LYS A 72 -6.52 -5.88 -4.35
N PHE A 73 -5.41 -5.16 -4.15
CA PHE A 73 -4.58 -4.66 -5.25
C PHE A 73 -4.15 -5.77 -6.21
N LYS A 74 -3.61 -6.87 -5.68
CA LYS A 74 -3.22 -8.03 -6.49
C LYS A 74 -4.40 -8.65 -7.25
N SER A 75 -5.58 -8.69 -6.64
CA SER A 75 -6.81 -9.16 -7.27
C SER A 75 -7.24 -8.25 -8.43
N ASP A 76 -7.21 -6.93 -8.22
CA ASP A 76 -7.57 -5.93 -9.23
C ASP A 76 -6.62 -6.04 -10.45
N VAL A 77 -5.31 -6.06 -10.20
CA VAL A 77 -4.31 -6.27 -11.26
C VAL A 77 -4.51 -7.62 -11.97
N LYS A 78 -4.79 -8.69 -11.23
CA LYS A 78 -5.05 -10.02 -11.79
C LYS A 78 -6.30 -10.03 -12.67
N SER A 79 -7.36 -9.34 -12.29
CA SER A 79 -8.61 -9.26 -13.06
C SER A 79 -8.40 -8.59 -14.41
N ILE A 80 -7.62 -7.52 -14.45
CA ILE A 80 -7.24 -6.81 -15.66
C ILE A 80 -6.31 -7.68 -16.51
N THR A 81 -5.26 -8.28 -15.91
CA THR A 81 -4.23 -9.05 -16.60
C THR A 81 -4.56 -10.55 -16.75
N LYS A 82 -5.80 -10.91 -17.07
CA LYS A 82 -6.16 -12.31 -17.33
C LYS A 82 -5.45 -12.81 -18.60
N LYS A 83 -4.97 -14.05 -18.56
CA LYS A 83 -4.23 -14.68 -19.69
C LYS A 83 -5.01 -14.71 -21.00
N ARG A 84 -6.34 -14.74 -20.94
CA ARG A 84 -7.22 -14.78 -22.13
C ARG A 84 -7.27 -13.45 -22.90
N TYR A 85 -6.78 -12.34 -22.31
CA TYR A 85 -6.83 -11.04 -22.96
C TYR A 85 -5.56 -10.80 -23.79
N THR A 86 -5.73 -10.54 -25.08
CA THR A 86 -4.65 -10.25 -26.03
C THR A 86 -4.65 -8.78 -26.43
N TYR A 87 -4.63 -7.89 -25.44
CA TYR A 87 -4.61 -6.45 -25.68
C TYR A 87 -3.26 -5.97 -26.20
N SER A 88 -3.24 -4.86 -26.96
CA SER A 88 -2.02 -4.15 -27.30
C SER A 88 -1.33 -3.59 -26.03
N PHE A 89 -0.08 -3.12 -26.15
CA PHE A 89 0.64 -2.54 -25.03
C PHE A 89 -0.04 -1.26 -24.53
N GLU A 90 -0.54 -0.44 -25.46
CA GLU A 90 -1.27 0.79 -25.17
C GLU A 90 -2.54 0.50 -24.39
N LYS A 91 -3.30 -0.51 -24.81
CA LYS A 91 -4.54 -0.91 -24.11
C LYS A 91 -4.26 -1.43 -22.70
N TRP A 92 -3.17 -2.19 -22.52
CA TRP A 92 -2.74 -2.61 -21.19
C TRP A 92 -2.42 -1.43 -20.29
N THR A 93 -1.73 -0.43 -20.82
CA THR A 93 -1.33 0.78 -20.09
C THR A 93 -2.54 1.62 -19.72
N GLU A 94 -3.47 1.81 -20.65
CA GLU A 94 -4.73 2.52 -20.45
C GLU A 94 -5.55 1.92 -19.30
N LEU A 95 -5.61 0.58 -19.22
CA LEU A 95 -6.38 -0.11 -18.18
C LEU A 95 -5.64 -0.16 -16.81
N LEU A 96 -4.33 -0.31 -16.83
CA LEU A 96 -3.54 -0.49 -15.61
C LEU A 96 -3.16 0.82 -14.94
N ASN A 97 -2.76 1.84 -15.70
CA ASN A 97 -2.23 3.08 -15.13
C ASN A 97 -3.19 3.79 -14.17
N PRO A 98 -4.51 3.89 -14.42
CA PRO A 98 -5.43 4.48 -13.46
C PRO A 98 -5.45 3.74 -12.13
N VAL A 99 -5.45 2.40 -12.17
CA VAL A 99 -5.44 1.56 -10.97
C VAL A 99 -4.12 1.69 -10.22
N LEU A 100 -2.99 1.69 -10.94
CA LEU A 100 -1.66 1.84 -10.36
C LEU A 100 -1.50 3.21 -9.72
N ARG A 101 -1.82 4.30 -10.45
CA ARG A 101 -1.76 5.68 -9.92
C ARG A 101 -2.61 5.84 -8.66
N GLY A 102 -3.86 5.42 -8.70
CA GLY A 102 -4.76 5.54 -7.55
C GLY A 102 -4.25 4.79 -6.32
N LYS A 103 -3.72 3.57 -6.51
CA LYS A 103 -3.19 2.78 -5.40
C LYS A 103 -1.84 3.27 -4.90
N PHE A 104 -0.92 3.63 -5.79
CA PHE A 104 0.38 4.14 -5.37
C PHE A 104 0.27 5.52 -4.73
N ASN A 105 -0.54 6.44 -5.28
CA ASN A 105 -0.82 7.71 -4.63
C ASN A 105 -1.30 7.48 -3.19
N TYR A 106 -2.28 6.60 -3.00
CA TYR A 106 -2.80 6.31 -1.67
C TYR A 106 -1.76 5.67 -0.74
N PHE A 107 -1.03 4.67 -1.22
CA PHE A 107 -0.05 3.96 -0.40
C PHE A 107 1.20 4.78 -0.08
N LEU A 108 1.52 5.79 -0.90
CA LEU A 108 2.69 6.64 -0.72
C LEU A 108 2.42 7.91 0.09
N ILE A 109 1.15 8.26 0.37
CA ILE A 109 0.79 9.39 1.25
C ILE A 109 1.63 9.40 2.55
N PRO A 110 1.82 8.26 3.26
CA PRO A 110 2.59 8.27 4.49
C PRO A 110 4.05 8.69 4.31
N PHE A 111 4.66 8.44 3.16
CA PHE A 111 6.06 8.85 2.88
C PHE A 111 6.17 10.36 2.67
N GLN A 112 5.18 10.96 2.01
CA GLN A 112 5.12 12.42 1.78
C GLN A 112 4.91 13.13 3.11
N VAL A 113 3.96 12.68 3.91
CA VAL A 113 3.68 13.23 5.25
C VAL A 113 4.87 13.06 6.20
N GLU A 114 5.63 11.96 6.11
CA GLU A 114 6.82 11.77 6.96
C GLU A 114 7.88 12.84 6.71
N GLN A 115 8.10 13.28 5.47
CA GLN A 115 9.05 14.34 5.16
C GLN A 115 8.60 15.70 5.73
N GLU A 116 7.33 16.04 5.58
CA GLU A 116 6.76 17.28 6.14
C GLU A 116 6.76 17.26 7.67
N ILE A 117 6.37 16.14 8.26
CA ILE A 117 6.39 15.96 9.72
C ILE A 117 7.82 16.01 10.26
N LYS A 118 8.83 15.41 9.61
CA LYS A 118 10.23 15.53 10.05
C LYS A 118 10.67 16.97 10.15
N LEU A 119 10.30 17.82 9.20
CA LEU A 119 10.61 19.26 9.24
C LEU A 119 9.94 19.96 10.43
N LEU A 120 8.66 19.69 10.67
CA LEU A 120 7.89 20.27 11.76
C LEU A 120 8.31 19.77 13.16
N LEU A 121 8.90 18.58 13.24
CA LEU A 121 9.16 17.87 14.49
C LEU A 121 10.63 17.95 14.93
N GLN A 122 11.54 18.38 14.06
CA GLN A 122 12.88 18.81 14.47
C GLN A 122 12.81 19.94 15.52
N GLU A 123 11.70 20.70 15.51
CA GLU A 123 11.49 21.79 16.48
C GLU A 123 10.94 21.35 17.86
N ARG A 124 10.39 20.15 18.04
CA ARG A 124 9.64 19.74 19.26
C ARG A 124 10.15 18.52 20.05
N GLY A 125 11.27 17.94 19.70
CA GLY A 125 12.08 17.09 20.60
C GLY A 125 11.51 15.74 21.10
N ARG A 126 10.25 15.37 20.84
CA ARG A 126 9.65 14.09 21.27
C ARG A 126 8.66 13.57 20.25
N ILE A 127 9.09 12.58 19.45
CA ILE A 127 8.16 11.94 18.51
C ILE A 127 8.40 10.46 18.44
N MET A 128 7.30 9.73 18.53
CA MET A 128 7.24 8.36 18.06
C MET A 128 7.45 8.36 16.55
N HIS A 129 8.57 7.79 16.12
CA HIS A 129 8.85 7.70 14.68
C HIS A 129 8.02 6.57 14.07
N GLY A 130 7.07 6.92 13.20
CA GLY A 130 6.45 5.97 12.29
C GLY A 130 7.42 5.66 11.14
N ILE A 131 7.71 4.38 10.91
CA ILE A 131 8.56 3.94 9.81
C ILE A 131 7.69 3.28 8.75
N PRO A 132 7.59 3.86 7.54
CA PRO A 132 6.83 3.24 6.47
C PRO A 132 7.42 1.89 6.05
N ALA A 133 6.60 0.85 6.02
CA ALA A 133 7.02 -0.52 5.70
C ALA A 133 6.81 -0.91 4.23
N LEU A 134 6.22 -0.04 3.41
CA LEU A 134 5.96 -0.33 2.01
C LEU A 134 7.25 -0.27 1.18
N LYS A 135 7.54 -1.37 0.49
CA LYS A 135 8.52 -1.41 -0.61
C LYS A 135 7.75 -1.39 -1.93
N ALA A 136 7.60 -0.22 -2.54
CA ALA A 136 6.85 -0.04 -3.79
C ALA A 136 7.32 -0.99 -4.89
N GLY A 137 8.62 -1.24 -5.00
CA GLY A 137 9.20 -2.17 -5.97
C GLY A 137 8.68 -3.60 -5.90
N VAL A 138 8.19 -4.05 -4.74
CA VAL A 138 7.57 -5.39 -4.61
C VAL A 138 6.22 -5.44 -5.35
N LEU A 139 5.42 -4.38 -5.25
CA LEU A 139 4.15 -4.29 -5.96
C LEU A 139 4.38 -4.10 -7.47
N ASP A 140 5.34 -3.26 -7.85
CA ASP A 140 5.77 -3.10 -9.24
C ASP A 140 6.26 -4.43 -9.84
N GLY A 141 7.05 -5.19 -9.07
CA GLY A 141 7.51 -6.53 -9.46
C GLY A 141 6.34 -7.47 -9.75
N TYR A 142 5.31 -7.45 -8.93
CA TYR A 142 4.11 -8.25 -9.17
C TYR A 142 3.40 -7.87 -10.47
N VAL A 143 3.20 -6.57 -10.73
CA VAL A 143 2.55 -6.09 -11.97
C VAL A 143 3.34 -6.52 -13.20
N ARG A 144 4.66 -6.27 -13.20
CA ARG A 144 5.56 -6.67 -14.29
C ARG A 144 5.55 -8.18 -14.53
N GLN A 145 5.54 -8.98 -13.47
CA GLN A 145 5.45 -10.43 -13.59
C GLN A 145 4.13 -10.88 -14.22
N ARG A 146 3.01 -10.28 -13.83
CA ARG A 146 1.70 -10.56 -14.41
C ARG A 146 1.67 -10.28 -15.91
N LEU A 147 2.24 -9.16 -16.34
CA LEU A 147 2.35 -8.81 -17.76
C LEU A 147 3.26 -9.77 -18.53
N ARG A 148 4.43 -10.13 -17.96
CA ARG A 148 5.33 -11.13 -18.57
C ARG A 148 4.63 -12.47 -18.81
N VAL A 149 3.88 -12.95 -17.81
CA VAL A 149 3.09 -14.18 -17.94
C VAL A 149 2.05 -14.09 -19.06
N ASN A 150 1.40 -12.93 -19.19
CA ASN A 150 0.46 -12.70 -20.28
C ASN A 150 1.16 -12.69 -21.64
N PHE A 151 2.30 -11.99 -21.74
CA PHE A 151 3.09 -11.93 -22.99
C PHE A 151 3.67 -13.29 -23.39
N SER A 152 4.04 -14.15 -22.42
CA SER A 152 4.51 -15.50 -22.72
C SER A 152 3.44 -16.38 -23.36
N CYS A 153 2.18 -16.16 -23.02
CA CYS A 153 1.08 -16.93 -23.59
C CYS A 153 0.80 -16.57 -25.05
N ARG A 154 1.19 -15.37 -25.51
CA ARG A 154 1.04 -14.96 -26.93
C ARG A 154 1.98 -15.74 -27.86
N GLY A 155 3.16 -16.12 -27.38
CA GLY A 155 4.12 -16.92 -28.17
C GLY A 155 3.67 -18.36 -28.45
N LYS A 156 2.68 -18.88 -27.72
CA LYS A 156 2.20 -20.25 -27.91
C LYS A 156 1.44 -20.45 -29.24
N GLN A 157 0.86 -19.39 -29.80
CA GLN A 157 0.19 -19.44 -31.09
C GLN A 157 1.16 -19.63 -32.27
N HIS A 158 2.48 -19.41 -32.05
CA HIS A 158 3.53 -19.55 -33.07
C HIS A 158 4.63 -20.57 -32.66
N GLY A 159 4.27 -21.59 -31.88
CA GLY A 159 5.13 -22.76 -31.65
C GLY A 159 6.31 -22.61 -30.68
N GLY A 160 6.50 -21.46 -30.05
CA GLY A 160 7.63 -21.22 -29.16
C GLY A 160 7.22 -20.79 -27.75
N GLN A 161 7.45 -21.65 -26.76
CA GLN A 161 7.31 -21.26 -25.36
C GLN A 161 8.57 -20.49 -24.93
N VAL A 162 8.47 -19.15 -24.83
CA VAL A 162 9.57 -18.33 -24.28
C VAL A 162 9.70 -18.64 -22.80
N GLN A 163 10.79 -19.30 -22.39
CA GLN A 163 11.05 -19.66 -20.99
C GLN A 163 11.37 -18.44 -20.14
N GLY A 164 11.11 -18.56 -18.82
CA GLY A 164 11.10 -17.45 -17.85
C GLY A 164 12.29 -16.48 -17.87
N LYS A 165 13.56 -16.98 -18.06
CA LYS A 165 14.74 -16.11 -18.15
C LYS A 165 14.74 -15.23 -19.41
N LEU A 166 14.36 -15.77 -20.56
CA LEU A 166 14.25 -15.01 -21.82
C LEU A 166 13.18 -13.94 -21.78
N LEU A 167 12.06 -14.19 -21.07
CA LEU A 167 11.02 -13.17 -20.86
C LEU A 167 11.51 -11.99 -20.02
N THR A 168 12.35 -12.25 -19.04
CA THR A 168 12.91 -11.20 -18.17
C THR A 168 13.91 -10.34 -18.95
N VAL A 169 14.65 -10.92 -19.88
CA VAL A 169 15.57 -10.19 -20.77
C VAL A 169 14.81 -9.39 -21.84
N LYS A 170 13.84 -10.01 -22.50
CA LYS A 170 13.05 -9.37 -23.57
C LYS A 170 12.15 -8.25 -23.05
N TYR A 171 11.55 -8.45 -21.87
CA TYR A 171 10.67 -7.50 -21.20
C TYR A 171 11.26 -7.14 -19.85
N ASP A 172 12.36 -6.39 -19.89
CA ASP A 172 13.04 -5.90 -18.69
C ASP A 172 12.23 -4.79 -17.98
N ASN A 173 12.71 -4.28 -16.88
CA ASN A 173 12.01 -3.22 -16.16
C ASN A 173 11.95 -1.91 -16.97
N LYS A 174 12.99 -1.63 -17.77
CA LYS A 174 13.05 -0.43 -18.62
C LYS A 174 12.02 -0.49 -19.73
N PHE A 175 11.76 -1.68 -20.28
CA PHE A 175 10.72 -1.89 -21.30
C PHE A 175 9.35 -1.44 -20.78
N PHE A 176 8.96 -1.85 -19.59
CA PHE A 176 7.64 -1.49 -19.04
C PHE A 176 7.48 0.00 -18.80
N ILE A 177 8.53 0.68 -18.40
CA ILE A 177 8.51 2.13 -18.15
C ILE A 177 8.61 2.90 -19.45
N ARG A 178 9.64 2.63 -20.28
CA ARG A 178 9.99 3.44 -21.44
C ARG A 178 9.16 3.11 -22.68
N CYS A 179 8.91 1.83 -22.93
CA CYS A 179 8.20 1.41 -24.13
C CYS A 179 6.70 1.30 -23.93
N MET A 180 6.25 0.86 -22.73
CA MET A 180 4.84 0.78 -22.42
C MET A 180 4.26 2.03 -21.74
N GLY A 181 5.08 2.87 -21.10
CA GLY A 181 4.59 3.99 -20.29
C GLY A 181 3.85 3.54 -19.03
N LEU A 182 4.24 2.39 -18.46
CA LEU A 182 3.64 1.86 -17.22
C LEU A 182 4.06 2.72 -16.03
N VAL A 183 3.08 3.16 -15.24
CA VAL A 183 3.34 3.84 -13.97
C VAL A 183 3.93 2.86 -12.97
N THR A 184 4.97 3.29 -12.26
CA THR A 184 5.62 2.48 -11.22
C THR A 184 5.60 3.22 -9.88
N GLY A 185 5.42 2.46 -8.79
CA GLY A 185 5.46 3.00 -7.44
C GLY A 185 6.86 3.50 -7.06
N GLU A 186 7.92 2.85 -7.55
CA GLU A 186 9.30 3.31 -7.35
C GLU A 186 9.53 4.72 -7.92
N PHE A 187 9.01 4.98 -9.13
CA PHE A 187 9.11 6.32 -9.74
C PHE A 187 8.31 7.36 -8.97
N MET A 188 7.11 7.01 -8.52
CA MET A 188 6.25 7.91 -7.74
C MET A 188 6.80 8.17 -6.32
N GLN A 189 7.53 7.21 -5.74
CA GLN A 189 8.16 7.38 -4.43
C GLN A 189 9.39 8.30 -4.48
N ALA A 190 10.01 8.46 -5.66
CA ALA A 190 11.19 9.29 -5.85
C ALA A 190 10.87 10.77 -6.20
N GLN A 191 9.60 11.08 -6.41
CA GLN A 191 9.11 12.45 -6.60
C GLN A 191 8.72 13.08 -5.27
#